data_d635df1218635be71c6816a55f49c17e
#
_entry.id   d635df1218635be71c6816a55f49c17e
#
_cell.length_a   1.000
_cell.length_b   1.000
_cell.length_c   1.000
_cell.angle_alpha   90.00
_cell.angle_beta   90.00
_cell.angle_gamma   90.00
#
_symmetry.space_group_name_H-M   'P 1'
#
loop_
_entity.id
_entity.type
_entity.pdbx_description
1 polymer ?
#
loop_
_entity_poly.entity_id
_entity_poly.type
_entity_poly.pdbx_seq_one_letter_code
_entity_poly.pdbx_strand_id
1 'polypeptide(L)'
;MKDNHCWGCGADNPDGLHLKSRWEGDETVARWTGEPRFAAGPRHFLNGGIIAVVLDCHGVCTAISDAYRREGREVGEDPEIWHATTAMNVHYLRPVPIDAEVILHGTVTEADVSGTTVECILEAGGKERARATVRSVRVPDSWRHAVVR
;
A
#
# COMPACT_ATOMS: atom_id res chain seq x y z
N MET A 1 11.40 7.42 2.51
CA MET A 1 10.80 8.53 3.26
C MET A 1 11.25 8.39 4.71
N LYS A 2 11.71 9.47 5.32
CA LYS A 2 12.23 9.48 6.68
C LYS A 2 11.09 9.47 7.69
N ASP A 3 11.32 8.91 8.88
CA ASP A 3 10.37 8.90 10.00
C ASP A 3 9.00 8.28 9.62
N ASN A 4 9.04 7.19 8.85
CA ASN A 4 7.85 6.48 8.43
C ASN A 4 7.55 5.31 9.37
N HIS A 5 6.61 5.52 10.30
CA HIS A 5 6.13 4.55 11.28
C HIS A 5 4.84 3.83 10.85
N CYS A 6 4.46 3.89 9.57
CA CYS A 6 3.29 3.17 9.09
C CYS A 6 3.42 1.66 9.39
N TRP A 7 2.37 1.09 9.97
CA TRP A 7 2.37 -0.34 10.31
C TRP A 7 2.50 -1.25 9.08
N GLY A 8 1.96 -0.85 7.92
CA GLY A 8 2.05 -1.65 6.70
C GLY A 8 3.37 -1.49 5.94
N CYS A 9 3.85 -0.26 5.73
CA CYS A 9 4.99 0.01 4.84
C CYS A 9 6.15 0.78 5.49
N GLY A 10 6.02 1.22 6.76
CA GLY A 10 7.00 2.04 7.45
C GLY A 10 8.31 1.31 7.73
N ALA A 11 9.42 1.92 7.33
CA ALA A 11 10.74 1.35 7.58
C ALA A 11 11.16 1.49 9.06
N ASP A 12 10.61 2.50 9.74
CA ASP A 12 10.99 2.87 11.11
C ASP A 12 10.05 2.26 12.17
N ASN A 13 9.08 1.43 11.75
CA ASN A 13 8.22 0.66 12.65
C ASN A 13 8.75 -0.76 12.81
N PRO A 14 9.34 -1.15 13.97
CA PRO A 14 9.93 -2.48 14.15
C PRO A 14 8.90 -3.62 14.09
N ASP A 15 7.63 -3.34 14.38
CA ASP A 15 6.54 -4.33 14.36
C ASP A 15 5.74 -4.31 13.06
N GLY A 16 6.18 -3.52 12.07
CA GLY A 16 5.49 -3.32 10.79
C GLY A 16 5.62 -4.50 9.83
N LEU A 17 4.78 -4.50 8.79
CA LEU A 17 4.84 -5.50 7.73
C LEU A 17 5.98 -5.23 6.73
N HIS A 18 6.57 -4.04 6.76
CA HIS A 18 7.68 -3.60 5.90
C HIS A 18 7.44 -3.80 4.40
N LEU A 19 6.20 -3.62 3.94
CA LEU A 19 5.86 -3.73 2.53
C LEU A 19 6.67 -2.73 1.70
N LYS A 20 7.27 -3.19 0.60
CA LYS A 20 8.09 -2.37 -0.30
C LYS A 20 7.53 -2.42 -1.72
N SER A 21 7.02 -1.28 -2.18
CA SER A 21 6.51 -1.09 -3.53
C SER A 21 7.59 -0.50 -4.43
N ARG A 22 7.68 -0.97 -5.68
CA ARG A 22 8.66 -0.51 -6.67
C ARG A 22 7.99 -0.42 -8.03
N TRP A 23 8.45 0.48 -8.87
CA TRP A 23 8.06 0.51 -10.28
C TRP A 23 8.65 -0.69 -11.03
N GLU A 24 7.80 -1.40 -11.77
CA GLU A 24 8.15 -2.40 -12.77
C GLU A 24 7.43 -2.02 -14.07
N GLY A 25 8.10 -1.25 -14.94
CA GLY A 25 7.47 -0.66 -16.12
C GLY A 25 6.48 0.46 -15.76
N ASP A 26 5.21 0.27 -16.13
CA ASP A 26 4.14 1.26 -15.92
C ASP A 26 3.24 0.94 -14.71
N GLU A 27 3.55 -0.10 -13.96
CA GLU A 27 2.87 -0.46 -12.72
C GLU A 27 3.85 -0.50 -11.55
N THR A 28 3.33 -0.44 -10.33
CA THR A 28 4.12 -0.76 -9.14
C THR A 28 3.87 -2.19 -8.71
N VAL A 29 4.93 -2.84 -8.20
CA VAL A 29 4.86 -4.21 -7.68
C VAL A 29 5.43 -4.26 -6.27
N ALA A 30 4.80 -5.05 -5.41
CA ALA A 30 5.35 -5.42 -4.12
C ALA A 30 5.24 -6.94 -3.92
N ARG A 31 6.23 -7.54 -3.24
CA ARG A 31 6.22 -8.94 -2.85
C ARG A 31 6.31 -9.03 -1.34
N TRP A 32 5.46 -9.88 -0.76
CA TRP A 32 5.38 -10.02 0.69
C TRP A 32 4.87 -11.42 1.05
N THR A 33 5.33 -11.95 2.17
CA THR A 33 4.84 -13.23 2.71
C THR A 33 4.32 -13.01 4.12
N GLY A 34 3.13 -13.55 4.39
CA GLY A 34 2.50 -13.47 5.70
C GLY A 34 3.23 -14.29 6.77
N GLU A 35 3.02 -13.93 8.01
CA GLU A 35 3.48 -14.68 9.18
C GLU A 35 2.29 -15.38 9.86
N PRO A 36 2.53 -16.50 10.59
CA PRO A 36 1.46 -17.25 11.27
C PRO A 36 0.58 -16.40 12.20
N ARG A 37 1.10 -15.33 12.77
CA ARG A 37 0.36 -14.38 13.63
C ARG A 37 -0.73 -13.59 12.88
N PHE A 38 -0.67 -13.56 11.57
CA PHE A 38 -1.64 -12.87 10.70
C PHE A 38 -2.75 -13.78 10.20
N ALA A 39 -2.92 -14.95 10.80
CA ALA A 39 -3.92 -15.92 10.40
C ALA A 39 -5.36 -15.40 10.61
N ALA A 40 -6.25 -15.87 9.74
CA ALA A 40 -7.69 -15.81 9.92
C ALA A 40 -8.17 -16.86 10.95
N GLY A 41 -9.48 -17.04 11.12
CA GLY A 41 -10.05 -18.12 11.94
C GLY A 41 -9.46 -19.48 11.57
N PRO A 42 -9.50 -19.93 10.31
CA PRO A 42 -8.68 -21.05 9.83
C PRO A 42 -7.22 -20.60 9.66
N ARG A 43 -6.31 -21.20 10.47
CA ARG A 43 -4.90 -20.80 10.54
C ARG A 43 -4.10 -20.88 9.23
N HIS A 44 -4.67 -21.48 8.19
CA HIS A 44 -4.02 -21.67 6.89
C HIS A 44 -4.19 -20.45 5.95
N PHE A 45 -4.99 -19.47 6.34
CA PHE A 45 -5.32 -18.33 5.50
C PHE A 45 -4.99 -17.02 6.20
N LEU A 46 -4.60 -16.02 5.40
CA LEU A 46 -4.42 -14.64 5.87
C LEU A 46 -5.75 -14.03 6.32
N ASN A 47 -5.70 -13.26 7.39
CA ASN A 47 -6.82 -12.43 7.86
C ASN A 47 -7.16 -11.36 6.81
N GLY A 48 -8.46 -11.12 6.58
CA GLY A 48 -8.94 -10.13 5.61
C GLY A 48 -8.49 -8.70 5.93
N GLY A 49 -8.35 -8.34 7.20
CA GLY A 49 -7.81 -7.04 7.61
C GLY A 49 -6.35 -6.86 7.19
N ILE A 50 -5.52 -7.92 7.28
CA ILE A 50 -4.13 -7.89 6.81
C ILE A 50 -4.07 -7.72 5.29
N ILE A 51 -4.96 -8.42 4.55
CA ILE A 51 -5.09 -8.26 3.09
C ILE A 51 -5.45 -6.80 2.76
N ALA A 52 -6.39 -6.19 3.50
CA ALA A 52 -6.75 -4.79 3.32
C ALA A 52 -5.57 -3.85 3.58
N VAL A 53 -4.80 -4.07 4.65
CA VAL A 53 -3.61 -3.25 4.98
C VAL A 53 -2.57 -3.28 3.87
N VAL A 54 -2.22 -4.46 3.33
CA VAL A 54 -1.20 -4.52 2.28
C VAL A 54 -1.70 -3.90 0.97
N LEU A 55 -2.99 -4.01 0.65
CA LEU A 55 -3.61 -3.34 -0.50
C LEU A 55 -3.63 -1.82 -0.32
N ASP A 56 -4.02 -1.32 0.86
CA ASP A 56 -4.03 0.11 1.18
C ASP A 56 -2.62 0.70 1.08
N CYS A 57 -1.66 0.11 1.79
CA CYS A 57 -0.28 0.57 1.78
C CYS A 57 0.33 0.54 0.38
N HIS A 58 0.07 -0.51 -0.42
CA HIS A 58 0.55 -0.57 -1.79
C HIS A 58 -0.04 0.54 -2.66
N GLY A 59 -1.36 0.77 -2.55
CA GLY A 59 -2.05 1.85 -3.27
C GLY A 59 -1.52 3.24 -2.91
N VAL A 60 -1.35 3.52 -1.61
CA VAL A 60 -0.80 4.81 -1.14
C VAL A 60 0.66 4.98 -1.56
N CYS A 61 1.51 3.95 -1.43
CA CYS A 61 2.89 4.01 -1.90
C CYS A 61 2.98 4.24 -3.41
N THR A 62 2.08 3.64 -4.19
CA THR A 62 1.96 3.88 -5.63
C THR A 62 1.59 5.33 -5.92
N ALA A 63 0.59 5.88 -5.23
CA ALA A 63 0.17 7.28 -5.40
C ALA A 63 1.29 8.27 -5.03
N ILE A 64 2.02 8.02 -3.93
CA ILE A 64 3.17 8.83 -3.52
C ILE A 64 4.26 8.78 -4.59
N SER A 65 4.65 7.60 -5.05
CA SER A 65 5.72 7.45 -6.03
C SER A 65 5.35 8.02 -7.40
N ASP A 66 4.06 7.94 -7.80
CA ASP A 66 3.55 8.61 -9.00
C ASP A 66 3.63 10.13 -8.89
N ALA A 67 3.29 10.70 -7.73
CA ALA A 67 3.40 12.13 -7.49
C ALA A 67 4.85 12.63 -7.61
N TYR A 68 5.82 11.93 -7.04
CA TYR A 68 7.25 12.22 -7.22
C TYR A 68 7.67 12.11 -8.70
N ARG A 69 7.27 11.03 -9.38
CA ARG A 69 7.58 10.81 -10.80
C ARG A 69 7.05 11.93 -11.69
N ARG A 70 5.82 12.42 -11.43
CA ARG A 70 5.22 13.56 -12.15
C ARG A 70 5.94 14.86 -11.90
N GLU A 71 6.53 15.05 -10.72
CA GLU A 71 7.36 16.22 -10.40
C GLU A 71 8.83 16.05 -10.85
N GLY A 72 9.21 14.92 -11.46
CA GLY A 72 10.59 14.64 -11.90
C GLY A 72 11.56 14.48 -10.73
N ARG A 73 11.09 13.97 -9.59
CA ARG A 73 11.83 13.86 -8.33
C ARG A 73 11.94 12.41 -7.87
N GLU A 74 12.97 12.11 -7.10
CA GLU A 74 13.12 10.81 -6.45
C GLU A 74 12.30 10.73 -5.15
N VAL A 75 11.78 9.55 -4.83
CA VAL A 75 11.01 9.33 -3.60
C VAL A 75 11.86 9.63 -2.37
N GLY A 76 11.37 10.54 -1.53
CA GLY A 76 12.06 10.99 -0.32
C GLY A 76 12.89 12.25 -0.49
N GLU A 77 12.91 12.88 -1.68
CA GLU A 77 13.46 14.22 -1.86
C GLU A 77 12.55 15.28 -1.22
N ASP A 78 13.18 16.25 -0.57
CA ASP A 78 12.46 17.37 0.05
C ASP A 78 11.92 18.37 -0.99
N PRO A 79 10.74 18.98 -0.77
CA PRO A 79 9.78 18.69 0.31
C PRO A 79 9.10 17.33 0.09
N GLU A 80 9.08 16.50 1.15
CA GLU A 80 8.50 15.16 1.03
C GLU A 80 7.01 15.17 0.70
N ILE A 81 6.60 14.24 -0.16
CA ILE A 81 5.20 14.05 -0.55
C ILE A 81 4.61 12.91 0.29
N TRP A 82 3.55 13.22 1.02
CA TRP A 82 2.80 12.24 1.78
C TRP A 82 1.34 12.22 1.32
N HIS A 83 0.74 11.03 1.33
CA HIS A 83 -0.68 10.85 1.06
C HIS A 83 -1.38 10.19 2.24
N ALA A 84 -2.66 10.48 2.40
CA ALA A 84 -3.57 9.78 3.30
C ALA A 84 -4.72 9.17 2.49
N THR A 85 -5.09 7.94 2.83
CA THR A 85 -6.24 7.25 2.24
C THR A 85 -7.52 7.97 2.63
N THR A 86 -8.36 8.28 1.66
CA THR A 86 -9.68 8.89 1.87
C THR A 86 -10.82 7.91 1.61
N ALA A 87 -10.60 6.92 0.75
CA ALA A 87 -11.55 5.86 0.49
C ALA A 87 -10.83 4.62 0.00
N MET A 88 -11.36 3.46 0.36
CA MET A 88 -10.92 2.18 -0.15
C MET A 88 -12.11 1.24 -0.33
N ASN A 89 -12.14 0.55 -1.47
CA ASN A 89 -13.09 -0.52 -1.73
C ASN A 89 -12.32 -1.81 -1.99
N VAL A 90 -12.57 -2.85 -1.20
CA VAL A 90 -11.87 -4.14 -1.29
C VAL A 90 -12.83 -5.24 -1.68
N HIS A 91 -12.45 -6.02 -2.68
CA HIS A 91 -13.14 -7.24 -3.09
C HIS A 91 -12.27 -8.47 -2.80
N TYR A 92 -12.76 -9.34 -1.92
CA TYR A 92 -12.12 -10.61 -1.59
C TYR A 92 -12.67 -11.71 -2.52
N LEU A 93 -11.83 -12.22 -3.40
CA LEU A 93 -12.25 -13.18 -4.43
C LEU A 93 -11.99 -14.62 -4.01
N ARG A 94 -10.87 -14.86 -3.32
CA ARG A 94 -10.43 -16.20 -2.87
C ARG A 94 -9.62 -16.10 -1.59
N PRO A 95 -9.64 -17.13 -0.72
CA PRO A 95 -8.75 -17.18 0.43
C PRO A 95 -7.27 -17.09 0.01
N VAL A 96 -6.47 -16.34 0.75
CA VAL A 96 -5.02 -16.22 0.54
C VAL A 96 -4.31 -17.18 1.47
N PRO A 97 -3.55 -18.20 0.97
CA PRO A 97 -2.76 -19.06 1.84
C PRO A 97 -1.72 -18.25 2.63
N ILE A 98 -1.55 -18.55 3.91
CA ILE A 98 -0.71 -17.75 4.81
C ILE A 98 0.78 -17.83 4.50
N ASP A 99 1.21 -18.93 3.93
CA ASP A 99 2.59 -19.25 3.56
C ASP A 99 2.93 -18.94 2.09
N ALA A 100 1.93 -18.49 1.32
CA ALA A 100 2.15 -18.12 -0.07
C ALA A 100 2.78 -16.72 -0.17
N GLU A 101 3.71 -16.54 -1.12
CA GLU A 101 4.12 -15.21 -1.52
C GLU A 101 2.92 -14.46 -2.12
N VAL A 102 2.67 -13.30 -1.57
CA VAL A 102 1.70 -12.34 -2.08
C VAL A 102 2.42 -11.38 -3.02
N ILE A 103 1.88 -11.21 -4.22
CA ILE A 103 2.33 -10.23 -5.20
C ILE A 103 1.23 -9.19 -5.36
N LEU A 104 1.59 -7.93 -5.16
CA LEU A 104 0.70 -6.79 -5.31
C LEU A 104 1.07 -6.03 -6.58
N HIS A 105 0.08 -5.69 -7.37
CA HIS A 105 0.19 -4.85 -8.56
C HIS A 105 -0.62 -3.58 -8.34
N GLY A 106 -0.07 -2.42 -8.66
CA GLY A 106 -0.73 -1.13 -8.51
C GLY A 106 -0.65 -0.29 -9.78
N THR A 107 -1.79 0.15 -10.28
CA THR A 107 -1.90 1.01 -11.47
C THR A 107 -2.65 2.29 -11.10
N VAL A 108 -2.06 3.44 -11.39
CA VAL A 108 -2.73 4.73 -11.23
C VAL A 108 -3.76 4.89 -12.35
N THR A 109 -5.03 5.07 -12.00
CA THR A 109 -6.13 5.27 -12.95
C THR A 109 -6.55 6.73 -13.06
N GLU A 110 -6.40 7.50 -11.98
CA GLU A 110 -6.67 8.93 -11.93
C GLU A 110 -5.67 9.63 -11.02
N ALA A 111 -5.18 10.79 -11.43
CA ALA A 111 -4.37 11.65 -10.57
C ALA A 111 -4.56 13.13 -10.96
N ASP A 112 -5.15 13.89 -10.05
CA ASP A 112 -5.40 15.31 -10.18
C ASP A 112 -5.26 16.04 -8.83
N VAL A 113 -5.64 17.31 -8.77
CA VAL A 113 -5.58 18.13 -7.55
C VAL A 113 -6.52 17.63 -6.44
N SER A 114 -7.51 16.83 -6.77
CA SER A 114 -8.49 16.27 -5.82
C SER A 114 -8.03 14.94 -5.20
N GLY A 115 -6.98 14.33 -5.74
CA GLY A 115 -6.39 13.08 -5.23
C GLY A 115 -5.93 12.13 -6.31
N THR A 116 -5.46 10.97 -5.87
CA THR A 116 -4.98 9.90 -6.74
C THR A 116 -5.78 8.63 -6.46
N THR A 117 -6.24 7.98 -7.52
CA THR A 117 -6.91 6.67 -7.48
C THR A 117 -6.00 5.61 -8.06
N VAL A 118 -5.81 4.53 -7.30
CA VAL A 118 -4.98 3.38 -7.68
C VAL A 118 -5.82 2.12 -7.64
N GLU A 119 -5.81 1.37 -8.73
CA GLU A 119 -6.32 0.00 -8.76
C GLU A 119 -5.21 -0.95 -8.32
N CYS A 120 -5.50 -1.76 -7.31
CA CYS A 120 -4.59 -2.74 -6.76
C CYS A 120 -5.11 -4.15 -6.96
N ILE A 121 -4.23 -5.08 -7.37
CA ILE A 121 -4.52 -6.51 -7.47
C ILE A 121 -3.58 -7.25 -6.52
N LEU A 122 -4.11 -8.19 -5.77
CA LEU A 122 -3.36 -9.10 -4.93
C LEU A 122 -3.43 -10.51 -5.52
N GLU A 123 -2.27 -11.03 -5.87
CA GLU A 123 -2.11 -12.40 -6.35
C GLU A 123 -1.39 -13.28 -5.34
N ALA A 124 -1.72 -14.55 -5.29
CA ALA A 124 -0.98 -15.59 -4.58
C ALA A 124 -1.20 -16.95 -5.24
N GLY A 125 -0.10 -17.70 -5.42
CA GLY A 125 -0.13 -18.99 -6.10
C GLY A 125 -0.65 -18.90 -7.54
N GLY A 126 -0.26 -17.84 -8.28
CA GLY A 126 -0.62 -17.60 -9.68
C GLY A 126 -2.11 -17.29 -9.91
N LYS A 127 -2.83 -16.85 -8.87
CA LYS A 127 -4.26 -16.52 -8.95
C LYS A 127 -4.53 -15.20 -8.25
N GLU A 128 -5.35 -14.37 -8.88
CA GLU A 128 -5.92 -13.20 -8.22
C GLU A 128 -6.78 -13.64 -7.03
N ARG A 129 -6.50 -13.07 -5.87
CA ARG A 129 -7.15 -13.39 -4.58
C ARG A 129 -8.01 -12.25 -4.07
N ALA A 130 -7.56 -11.02 -4.28
CA ALA A 130 -8.27 -9.82 -3.90
C ALA A 130 -7.91 -8.68 -4.85
N ARG A 131 -8.75 -7.66 -4.87
CA ARG A 131 -8.49 -6.37 -5.54
C ARG A 131 -9.01 -5.22 -4.71
N ALA A 132 -8.45 -4.05 -4.91
CA ALA A 132 -8.93 -2.85 -4.26
C ALA A 132 -8.80 -1.63 -5.18
N THR A 133 -9.75 -0.71 -5.03
CA THR A 133 -9.61 0.67 -5.48
C THR A 133 -9.24 1.50 -4.27
N VAL A 134 -8.08 2.13 -4.29
CA VAL A 134 -7.57 2.98 -3.21
C VAL A 134 -7.53 4.42 -3.69
N ARG A 135 -8.24 5.31 -3.00
CA ARG A 135 -8.18 6.75 -3.25
C ARG A 135 -7.45 7.43 -2.11
N SER A 136 -6.46 8.25 -2.44
CA SER A 136 -5.66 9.00 -1.49
C SER A 136 -5.50 10.45 -1.91
N VAL A 137 -5.20 11.32 -0.95
CA VAL A 137 -4.94 12.73 -1.19
C VAL A 137 -3.58 13.12 -0.61
N ARG A 138 -2.91 14.06 -1.26
CA ARG A 138 -1.69 14.65 -0.72
C ARG A 138 -2.04 15.44 0.54
N VAL A 139 -1.30 15.19 1.62
CA VAL A 139 -1.48 15.89 2.89
C VAL A 139 -0.46 17.03 3.02
N PRO A 140 -0.82 18.16 3.67
CA PRO A 140 0.11 19.26 3.91
C PRO A 140 1.19 18.89 4.92
N ASP A 141 2.36 19.53 4.86
CA ASP A 141 3.46 19.31 5.79
C ASP A 141 3.06 19.49 7.26
N SER A 142 2.14 20.41 7.54
CA SER A 142 1.60 20.62 8.89
C SER A 142 0.96 19.38 9.50
N TRP A 143 0.44 18.47 8.65
CA TRP A 143 -0.19 17.22 9.10
C TRP A 143 0.84 16.25 9.71
N ARG A 144 2.07 16.23 9.20
CA ARG A 144 3.17 15.37 9.69
C ARG A 144 3.64 15.78 11.09
N HIS A 145 3.47 17.04 11.45
CA HIS A 145 3.92 17.62 12.71
C HIS A 145 2.76 17.93 13.67
N ALA A 146 1.54 17.53 13.29
CA ALA A 146 0.36 17.74 14.11
C ALA A 146 0.45 16.91 15.39
N VAL A 147 0.54 17.58 16.53
CA VAL A 147 0.32 16.93 17.83
C VAL A 147 -1.19 16.78 17.99
N VAL A 148 -1.70 15.58 17.83
CA VAL A 148 -3.11 15.27 18.11
C VAL A 148 -3.27 15.38 19.64
N ARG A 149 -3.99 16.41 20.08
CA ARG A 149 -4.36 16.60 21.50
C ARG A 149 -5.63 15.86 21.83
#